data_15c9baea0cb479dcc613dda193eaad77
#
_entry.id   15c9baea0cb479dcc613dda193eaad77
#
_cell.length_a   1.000
_cell.length_b   1.000
_cell.length_c   1.000
_cell.angle_alpha   90.00
_cell.angle_beta   90.00
_cell.angle_gamma   90.00
#
_symmetry.space_group_name_H-M   'P 1'
#
loop_
_entity.id
_entity.type
_entity.pdbx_description
1 polymer ?
#
loop_
_entity_poly.entity_id
_entity_poly.type
_entity_poly.pdbx_seq_one_letter_code
_entity_poly.pdbx_strand_id
1 'polypeptide(L)'
;MDRASEEAGQQAVLRVFFEDPLWVGVFERTSQGRVSVSKITFGPEPKDYEVWDFLLRNYSKLCFSPSVEAVVKETGQNPKRMRRQVCRELRQPGIGTKSQLALKLQQEERKTQRRTVSRRQREAEKQRLFDLKQQKRKEKHKGR
;
A
#
# COMPACT_ATOMS: atom_id res chain seq x y z
N MET A 1 12.14 19.63 28.42
CA MET A 1 12.48 19.53 27.00
C MET A 1 11.49 18.59 26.37
N ASP A 2 10.66 19.15 25.70
CA ASP A 2 9.31 18.95 25.21
C ASP A 2 9.09 17.70 24.37
N ARG A 3 8.58 16.65 25.02
CA ARG A 3 7.98 15.48 24.34
C ARG A 3 6.51 15.74 23.93
N ALA A 4 5.98 16.90 24.23
CA ALA A 4 4.58 17.25 24.00
C ALA A 4 4.27 17.76 22.58
N SER A 5 5.27 17.99 21.74
CA SER A 5 5.08 18.59 20.41
C SER A 5 4.93 17.59 19.26
N GLU A 6 5.11 16.29 19.49
CA GLU A 6 5.05 15.27 18.41
C GLU A 6 3.71 14.53 18.31
N GLU A 7 2.79 14.74 19.24
CA GLU A 7 1.48 14.10 19.20
C GLU A 7 0.45 14.84 18.34
N ALA A 8 0.84 15.91 17.67
CA ALA A 8 -0.05 16.67 16.80
C ALA A 8 -0.53 15.78 15.62
N GLY A 9 -1.64 15.07 15.85
CA GLY A 9 -2.55 14.68 14.78
C GLY A 9 -2.24 13.37 14.05
N GLN A 10 -1.85 12.30 14.73
CA GLN A 10 -1.96 10.98 14.12
C GLN A 10 -3.43 10.53 14.13
N GLN A 11 -4.00 10.40 12.96
CA GLN A 11 -5.36 9.89 12.80
C GLN A 11 -5.30 8.61 11.97
N ALA A 12 -6.01 7.59 12.44
CA ALA A 12 -6.17 6.34 11.71
C ALA A 12 -7.66 6.05 11.49
N VAL A 13 -8.00 5.69 10.28
CA VAL A 13 -9.38 5.36 9.88
C VAL A 13 -9.36 4.06 9.10
N LEU A 14 -10.20 3.10 9.51
CA LEU A 14 -10.45 1.90 8.73
C LEU A 14 -11.85 1.99 8.13
N ARG A 15 -11.95 1.78 6.84
CA ARG A 15 -13.20 1.65 6.11
C ARG A 15 -13.32 0.26 5.55
N VAL A 16 -14.37 -0.47 5.93
CA VAL A 16 -14.67 -1.80 5.42
C VAL A 16 -15.86 -1.70 4.48
N PHE A 17 -15.75 -2.29 3.29
CA PHE A 17 -16.79 -2.26 2.27
C PHE A 17 -16.66 -3.44 1.32
N PHE A 18 -17.74 -3.73 0.60
CA PHE A 18 -17.75 -4.78 -0.40
C PHE A 18 -17.17 -4.27 -1.74
N GLU A 19 -16.17 -4.97 -2.26
CA GLU A 19 -15.57 -4.76 -3.58
C GLU A 19 -15.63 -6.11 -4.31
N ASP A 20 -16.61 -6.26 -5.20
CA ASP A 20 -16.93 -7.52 -5.85
C ASP A 20 -15.68 -8.31 -6.30
N PRO A 21 -15.53 -9.57 -5.93
CA PRO A 21 -16.43 -10.43 -5.15
C PRO A 21 -16.10 -10.52 -3.63
N LEU A 22 -15.27 -9.65 -3.08
CA LEU A 22 -14.73 -9.79 -1.73
C LEU A 22 -14.97 -8.54 -0.87
N TRP A 23 -15.04 -8.76 0.45
CA TRP A 23 -14.99 -7.68 1.42
C TRP A 23 -13.55 -7.21 1.61
N VAL A 24 -13.35 -5.91 1.56
CA VAL A 24 -12.04 -5.28 1.70
C VAL A 24 -12.07 -4.19 2.76
N GLY A 25 -10.93 -4.01 3.41
CA GLY A 25 -10.68 -2.92 4.32
C GLY A 25 -9.61 -1.99 3.78
N VAL A 26 -9.81 -0.70 3.91
CA VAL A 26 -8.80 0.31 3.61
C VAL A 26 -8.44 1.04 4.89
N PHE A 27 -7.24 0.80 5.34
CA PHE A 27 -6.68 1.44 6.51
C PHE A 27 -5.87 2.67 6.10
N GLU A 28 -6.37 3.84 6.46
CA GLU A 28 -5.76 5.14 6.21
C GLU A 28 -5.10 5.65 7.48
N ARG A 29 -3.85 6.02 7.41
CA ARG A 29 -3.11 6.65 8.49
C ARG A 29 -2.64 8.02 8.04
N THR A 30 -3.06 9.05 8.76
CA THR A 30 -2.64 10.43 8.54
C THR A 30 -1.66 10.81 9.64
N SER A 31 -0.49 11.27 9.25
CA SER A 31 0.54 11.79 10.14
C SER A 31 1.24 12.97 9.48
N GLN A 32 1.40 14.06 10.20
CA GLN A 32 2.08 15.27 9.70
C GLN A 32 1.55 15.76 8.35
N GLY A 33 0.22 15.74 8.15
CA GLY A 33 -0.40 16.17 6.89
C GLY A 33 -0.17 15.20 5.71
N ARG A 34 0.36 14.01 5.93
CA ARG A 34 0.58 12.96 4.94
C ARG A 34 -0.32 11.77 5.20
N VAL A 35 -0.87 11.19 4.15
CA VAL A 35 -1.72 10.00 4.20
C VAL A 35 -0.95 8.81 3.64
N SER A 36 -0.91 7.73 4.38
CA SER A 36 -0.48 6.41 3.93
C SER A 36 -1.62 5.41 4.06
N VAL A 37 -1.72 4.48 3.13
CA VAL A 37 -2.88 3.60 3.00
C VAL A 37 -2.44 2.16 2.90
N SER A 38 -3.16 1.26 3.56
CA SER A 38 -3.00 -0.19 3.40
C SER A 38 -4.34 -0.82 3.06
N LYS A 39 -4.36 -1.65 2.01
CA LYS A 39 -5.54 -2.43 1.62
C LYS A 39 -5.45 -3.82 2.21
N ILE A 40 -6.52 -4.24 2.85
CA ILE A 40 -6.70 -5.53 3.51
C ILE A 40 -7.83 -6.25 2.79
N THR A 41 -7.70 -7.54 2.53
CA THR A 41 -8.76 -8.36 1.96
C THR A 41 -9.24 -9.35 3.02
N PHE A 42 -10.51 -9.27 3.37
CA PHE A 42 -11.13 -10.15 4.36
C PHE A 42 -11.72 -11.42 3.71
N GLY A 43 -12.20 -11.31 2.48
CA GLY A 43 -12.92 -12.38 1.79
C GLY A 43 -14.43 -12.31 2.05
N PRO A 44 -15.01 -13.16 2.92
CA PRO A 44 -16.39 -13.04 3.36
C PRO A 44 -16.64 -11.77 4.17
N GLU A 45 -17.91 -11.43 4.40
CA GLU A 45 -18.28 -10.29 5.24
C GLU A 45 -17.72 -10.47 6.67
N PRO A 46 -16.78 -9.61 7.10
CA PRO A 46 -16.21 -9.71 8.42
C PRO A 46 -17.14 -9.10 9.47
N LYS A 47 -17.23 -9.70 10.63
CA LYS A 47 -17.89 -9.12 11.80
C LYS A 47 -16.96 -8.11 12.48
N ASP A 48 -17.51 -7.15 13.19
CA ASP A 48 -16.74 -6.07 13.84
C ASP A 48 -15.61 -6.59 14.73
N TYR A 49 -15.86 -7.66 15.50
CA TYR A 49 -14.84 -8.25 16.36
C TYR A 49 -13.72 -8.95 15.57
N GLU A 50 -14.02 -9.51 14.39
CA GLU A 50 -13.02 -10.14 13.52
C GLU A 50 -12.10 -9.10 12.90
N VAL A 51 -12.66 -7.96 12.51
CA VAL A 51 -11.89 -6.79 12.02
C VAL A 51 -10.95 -6.29 13.09
N TRP A 52 -11.44 -6.17 14.32
CA TRP A 52 -10.65 -5.71 15.46
C TRP A 52 -9.52 -6.68 15.82
N ASP A 53 -9.84 -7.97 15.95
CA ASP A 53 -8.85 -9.01 16.22
C ASP A 53 -7.77 -9.09 15.12
N PHE A 54 -8.19 -8.98 13.87
CA PHE A 54 -7.26 -8.91 12.73
C PHE A 54 -6.30 -7.73 12.85
N LEU A 55 -6.79 -6.55 13.19
CA LEU A 55 -5.94 -5.35 13.34
C LEU A 55 -4.94 -5.54 14.48
N LEU A 56 -5.37 -6.01 15.63
CA LEU A 56 -4.49 -6.22 16.78
C LEU A 56 -3.35 -7.20 16.46
N ARG A 57 -3.64 -8.28 15.75
CA ARG A 57 -2.64 -9.31 15.42
C ARG A 57 -1.75 -8.96 14.23
N ASN A 58 -2.24 -8.18 13.29
CA ASN A 58 -1.57 -7.99 12.01
C ASN A 58 -1.15 -6.54 11.73
N TYR A 59 -1.36 -5.61 12.65
CA TYR A 59 -1.02 -4.21 12.44
C TYR A 59 0.44 -3.99 12.02
N SER A 60 1.37 -4.68 12.65
CA SER A 60 2.80 -4.61 12.33
C SER A 60 3.18 -5.19 10.96
N LYS A 61 2.32 -6.04 10.40
CA LYS A 61 2.52 -6.69 9.09
C LYS A 61 1.86 -5.92 7.95
N LEU A 62 1.09 -4.86 8.25
CA LEU A 62 0.43 -4.06 7.23
C LEU A 62 1.44 -3.34 6.35
N CYS A 63 1.33 -3.58 5.04
CA CYS A 63 2.15 -2.90 4.05
C CYS A 63 1.49 -1.58 3.65
N PHE A 64 1.99 -0.48 4.19
CA PHE A 64 1.51 0.84 3.82
C PHE A 64 2.07 1.30 2.47
N SER A 65 1.26 2.07 1.75
CA SER A 65 1.68 2.77 0.54
C SER A 65 2.68 3.88 0.87
N PRO A 66 3.43 4.38 -0.12
CA PRO A 66 4.11 5.66 0.01
C PRO A 66 3.16 6.74 0.49
N SER A 67 3.66 7.63 1.35
CA SER A 67 2.84 8.71 1.90
C SER A 67 2.58 9.79 0.84
N VAL A 68 1.31 10.17 0.69
CA VAL A 68 0.86 11.24 -0.20
C VAL A 68 0.45 12.45 0.64
N GLU A 69 0.76 13.66 0.18
CA GLU A 69 0.38 14.88 0.89
C GLU A 69 -1.14 14.95 1.05
N ALA A 70 -1.57 15.01 2.31
CA ALA A 70 -2.94 15.32 2.63
C ALA A 70 -3.10 16.83 2.49
N VAL A 71 -3.59 17.31 1.35
CA VAL A 71 -4.04 18.71 1.26
C VAL A 71 -5.23 18.86 2.19
N VAL A 72 -4.98 19.20 3.43
CA VAL A 72 -6.01 19.63 4.37
C VAL A 72 -6.48 20.98 3.87
N LYS A 73 -7.54 21.01 3.09
CA LYS A 73 -8.29 22.23 2.90
C LYS A 73 -8.97 22.54 4.22
N GLU A 74 -8.35 23.37 5.02
CA GLU A 74 -9.04 24.07 6.10
C GLU A 74 -10.09 24.98 5.45
N THR A 75 -11.20 24.40 5.11
CA THR A 75 -12.35 25.18 4.71
C THR A 75 -13.07 25.59 5.99
N GLY A 76 -13.10 26.86 6.27
CA GLY A 76 -14.07 27.46 7.20
C GLY A 76 -15.49 27.04 6.74
N GLN A 77 -15.98 25.94 7.25
CA GLN A 77 -17.08 25.23 6.62
C GLN A 77 -18.39 25.66 7.26
N ASN A 78 -19.26 26.22 6.43
CA ASN A 78 -20.67 26.38 6.74
C ASN A 78 -21.27 25.01 7.14
N PRO A 79 -21.85 24.84 8.35
CA PRO A 79 -22.36 23.57 8.87
C PRO A 79 -23.35 22.85 7.93
N LYS A 80 -24.16 23.57 7.17
CA LYS A 80 -25.08 23.03 6.17
C LYS A 80 -24.34 22.36 5.00
N ARG A 81 -23.20 22.93 4.56
CA ARG A 81 -22.40 22.42 3.47
C ARG A 81 -21.67 21.15 3.92
N MET A 82 -21.18 21.15 5.15
CA MET A 82 -20.51 20.01 5.77
C MET A 82 -21.46 18.81 5.88
N ARG A 83 -22.68 19.01 6.37
CA ARG A 83 -23.71 17.94 6.41
C ARG A 83 -24.00 17.33 5.04
N ARG A 84 -24.13 18.17 4.01
CA ARG A 84 -24.35 17.67 2.63
C ARG A 84 -23.15 16.91 2.09
N GLN A 85 -21.94 17.33 2.44
CA GLN A 85 -20.72 16.67 2.02
C GLN A 85 -20.57 15.32 2.70
N VAL A 86 -20.77 15.25 4.01
CA VAL A 86 -20.75 13.99 4.77
C VAL A 86 -21.81 13.01 4.25
N CYS A 87 -23.05 13.49 4.00
CA CYS A 87 -24.09 12.64 3.41
C CYS A 87 -23.73 12.14 2.00
N ARG A 88 -23.02 12.93 1.21
CA ARG A 88 -22.54 12.51 -0.12
C ARG A 88 -21.41 11.48 -0.01
N GLU A 89 -20.49 11.68 0.91
CA GLU A 89 -19.39 10.73 1.17
C GLU A 89 -19.90 9.41 1.74
N LEU A 90 -20.90 9.44 2.61
CA LEU A 90 -21.56 8.22 3.12
C LEU A 90 -22.35 7.46 2.06
N ARG A 91 -22.84 8.15 1.00
CA ARG A 91 -23.55 7.51 -0.12
C ARG A 91 -22.62 6.96 -1.20
N GLN A 92 -21.36 7.32 -1.21
CA GLN A 92 -20.35 6.77 -2.10
C GLN A 92 -19.56 5.69 -1.35
N PRO A 93 -19.94 4.39 -1.47
CA PRO A 93 -19.13 3.33 -0.93
C PRO A 93 -17.81 3.32 -1.71
N GLY A 94 -16.70 3.56 -1.02
CA GLY A 94 -15.42 3.49 -1.69
C GLY A 94 -14.31 4.27 -1.00
N ILE A 95 -13.15 4.06 -1.54
CA ILE A 95 -11.89 4.67 -1.12
C ILE A 95 -11.88 6.12 -1.59
N GLY A 96 -11.46 7.07 -0.74
CA GLY A 96 -11.25 8.47 -1.13
C GLY A 96 -10.22 8.59 -2.26
N THR A 97 -10.32 9.64 -3.08
CA THR A 97 -9.45 9.85 -4.26
C THR A 97 -7.96 9.83 -3.91
N LYS A 98 -7.58 10.34 -2.74
CA LYS A 98 -6.18 10.32 -2.26
C LYS A 98 -5.70 8.92 -1.94
N SER A 99 -6.54 8.10 -1.31
CA SER A 99 -6.23 6.72 -1.00
C SER A 99 -6.14 5.88 -2.27
N GLN A 100 -6.96 6.16 -3.27
CA GLN A 100 -6.84 5.54 -4.60
C GLN A 100 -5.50 5.91 -5.26
N LEU A 101 -5.08 7.17 -5.19
CA LEU A 101 -3.80 7.61 -5.73
C LEU A 101 -2.64 6.92 -5.01
N ALA A 102 -2.67 6.85 -3.68
CA ALA A 102 -1.66 6.18 -2.88
C ALA A 102 -1.53 4.68 -3.23
N LEU A 103 -2.66 3.98 -3.37
CA LEU A 103 -2.68 2.57 -3.78
C LEU A 103 -2.17 2.37 -5.21
N LYS A 104 -2.49 3.30 -6.13
CA LYS A 104 -1.98 3.26 -7.50
C LYS A 104 -0.45 3.41 -7.54
N LEU A 105 0.10 4.38 -6.81
CA LEU A 105 1.55 4.55 -6.67
C LEU A 105 2.22 3.29 -6.12
N GLN A 106 1.67 2.69 -5.06
CA GLN A 106 2.17 1.43 -4.51
C GLN A 106 2.17 0.30 -5.55
N GLN A 107 1.12 0.22 -6.36
CA GLN A 107 1.03 -0.78 -7.42
C GLN A 107 2.07 -0.55 -8.51
N GLU A 108 2.31 0.69 -8.91
CA GLU A 108 3.33 1.05 -9.89
C GLU A 108 4.73 0.74 -9.38
N GLU A 109 5.05 1.07 -8.13
CA GLU A 109 6.33 0.71 -7.50
C GLU A 109 6.55 -0.81 -7.47
N ARG A 110 5.54 -1.57 -7.08
CA ARG A 110 5.63 -3.04 -7.10
C ARG A 110 5.86 -3.60 -8.51
N LYS A 111 5.25 -3.00 -9.54
CA LYS A 111 5.47 -3.40 -10.94
C LYS A 111 6.92 -3.10 -11.39
N THR A 112 7.43 -1.93 -11.07
CA THR A 112 8.81 -1.54 -11.40
C THR A 112 9.82 -2.42 -10.68
N GLN A 113 9.64 -2.68 -9.39
CA GLN A 113 10.49 -3.59 -8.62
C GLN A 113 10.50 -5.01 -9.20
N ARG A 114 9.33 -5.56 -9.53
CA ARG A 114 9.25 -6.90 -10.17
C ARG A 114 9.98 -6.94 -11.51
N ARG A 115 9.85 -5.89 -12.34
CA ARG A 115 10.56 -5.80 -13.63
C ARG A 115 12.07 -5.75 -13.45
N THR A 116 12.57 -4.96 -12.50
CA THR A 116 14.00 -4.83 -12.22
C THR A 116 14.58 -6.14 -11.68
N VAL A 117 13.89 -6.81 -10.76
CA VAL A 117 14.31 -8.10 -10.22
C VAL A 117 14.34 -9.17 -11.32
N SER A 118 13.27 -9.27 -12.12
CA SER A 118 13.21 -10.24 -13.23
C SER A 118 14.31 -9.99 -14.28
N ARG A 119 14.60 -8.71 -14.59
CA ARG A 119 15.69 -8.37 -15.50
C ARG A 119 17.05 -8.80 -14.94
N ARG A 120 17.34 -8.48 -13.68
CA ARG A 120 18.58 -8.90 -13.02
C ARG A 120 18.75 -10.43 -13.00
N GLN A 121 17.67 -11.16 -12.70
CA GLN A 121 17.70 -12.63 -12.71
C GLN A 121 18.03 -13.17 -14.10
N ARG A 122 17.39 -12.64 -15.15
CA ARG A 122 17.68 -13.06 -16.54
C ARG A 122 19.12 -12.74 -16.97
N GLU A 123 19.64 -11.59 -16.57
CA GLU A 123 21.02 -11.20 -16.85
C GLU A 123 22.01 -12.11 -16.10
N ALA A 124 21.76 -12.40 -14.83
CA ALA A 124 22.57 -13.33 -14.04
C ALA A 124 22.55 -14.77 -14.61
N GLU A 125 21.38 -15.22 -15.06
CA GLU A 125 21.26 -16.54 -15.69
C GLU A 125 22.02 -16.63 -17.02
N LYS A 126 21.91 -15.59 -17.86
CA LYS A 126 22.68 -15.50 -19.10
C LYS A 126 24.18 -15.52 -18.83
N GLN A 127 24.63 -14.76 -17.85
CA GLN A 127 26.05 -14.76 -17.44
C GLN A 127 26.50 -16.13 -16.98
N ARG A 128 25.73 -16.76 -16.11
CA ARG A 128 26.03 -18.12 -15.63
C ARG A 128 26.12 -19.15 -16.77
N LEU A 129 25.20 -19.10 -17.73
CA LEU A 129 25.23 -19.98 -18.90
C LEU A 129 26.45 -19.70 -19.79
N PHE A 130 26.82 -18.42 -19.94
CA PHE A 130 28.01 -18.03 -20.67
C PHE A 130 29.30 -18.59 -20.02
N ASP A 131 29.43 -18.43 -18.71
CA ASP A 131 30.57 -18.90 -17.94
C ASP A 131 30.70 -20.43 -18.02
N LEU A 132 29.57 -21.15 -17.90
CA LEU A 132 29.54 -22.60 -18.07
C LEU A 132 29.98 -23.05 -19.47
N LYS A 133 29.56 -22.32 -20.51
CA LYS A 133 30.02 -22.60 -21.89
C LYS A 133 31.53 -22.37 -22.04
N GLN A 134 32.05 -21.30 -21.44
CA GLN A 134 33.48 -21.01 -21.44
C GLN A 134 34.29 -22.08 -20.70
N GLN A 135 33.81 -22.52 -19.53
CA GLN A 135 34.47 -23.60 -18.79
C GLN A 135 34.53 -24.89 -19.61
N LYS A 136 33.38 -25.31 -20.19
CA LYS A 136 33.35 -26.50 -21.06
C LYS A 136 34.30 -26.41 -22.27
N ARG A 137 34.47 -25.22 -22.84
CA ARG A 137 35.46 -25.02 -23.94
C ARG A 137 36.89 -25.16 -23.43
N LYS A 138 37.22 -24.57 -22.28
CA LYS A 138 38.57 -24.70 -21.66
C LYS A 138 38.91 -26.14 -21.29
N GLU A 139 37.94 -26.88 -20.78
CA GLU A 139 38.11 -28.31 -20.45
C GLU A 139 38.38 -29.17 -21.69
N LYS A 140 37.67 -28.92 -22.81
CA LYS A 140 37.92 -29.61 -24.08
C LYS A 140 39.33 -29.33 -24.66
N HIS A 141 39.89 -28.15 -24.39
CA HIS A 141 41.24 -27.82 -24.87
C HIS A 141 42.35 -28.26 -23.92
N LYS A 142 42.06 -28.63 -22.66
CA LYS A 142 43.04 -29.19 -21.72
C LYS A 142 43.29 -30.68 -21.90
N GLY A 143 42.46 -31.39 -22.68
CA GLY A 143 42.55 -32.81 -22.91
C GLY A 143 43.22 -33.21 -24.24
N ARG A 144 43.98 -32.32 -24.85
CA ARG A 144 44.85 -32.62 -26.03
C ARG A 144 46.27 -32.33 -25.69
#